data_d3974932f8f908e46f4062c51847a354
#
_entry.id   d3974932f8f908e46f4062c51847a354
#
_cell.length_a   1.000
_cell.length_b   1.000
_cell.length_c   1.000
_cell.angle_alpha   90.00
_cell.angle_beta   90.00
_cell.angle_gamma   90.00
#
_symmetry.space_group_name_H-M   'P 1'
#
loop_
_entity.id
_entity.type
_entity.pdbx_description
1 polymer ?
#
loop_
_entity_poly.entity_id
_entity_poly.type
_entity_poly.pdbx_seq_one_letter_code
_entity_poly.pdbx_strand_id
1 'polypeptide(L)'
;AISSFGLVGYVVNVGLKTSRILLLIDINSMIPIYLTSSNWPAVAQGQNGDLLEIKFLSSDAIPLEGETVETSGHGGRLPPGINVGKIIKSFSGKYYIKPSVDFQRMTYISILTNNQKINVNDKKFQGFAPLQNPKPSSIFKGIDSSGKRKIEREQD
;
A
#
# COMPACT_ATOMS: atom_id res chain seq x y z
N ALA A 1 -10.45 -6.52 -3.16
CA ALA A 1 -11.45 -7.42 -2.57
C ALA A 1 -12.31 -6.65 -1.59
N ILE A 2 -13.62 -6.83 -1.65
CA ILE A 2 -14.61 -6.20 -0.78
C ILE A 2 -15.58 -7.25 -0.21
N SER A 3 -16.20 -6.91 0.91
CA SER A 3 -17.39 -7.56 1.43
C SER A 3 -18.58 -6.61 1.36
N SER A 4 -19.77 -7.04 1.80
CA SER A 4 -20.94 -6.17 1.95
C SER A 4 -20.75 -5.01 2.94
N PHE A 5 -19.76 -5.11 3.83
CA PHE A 5 -19.46 -4.11 4.87
C PHE A 5 -18.35 -3.14 4.49
N GLY A 6 -17.48 -3.51 3.53
CA GLY A 6 -16.39 -2.64 3.12
C GLY A 6 -15.18 -3.37 2.55
N LEU A 7 -14.03 -2.70 2.61
CA LEU A 7 -12.78 -3.17 2.06
C LEU A 7 -12.20 -4.33 2.88
N VAL A 8 -11.91 -5.43 2.20
CA VAL A 8 -11.21 -6.61 2.77
C VAL A 8 -9.71 -6.53 2.53
N GLY A 9 -9.31 -6.05 1.37
CA GLY A 9 -7.92 -5.98 0.94
C GLY A 9 -7.79 -5.83 -0.57
N TYR A 10 -6.61 -6.05 -1.09
CA TYR A 10 -6.36 -5.97 -2.54
C TYR A 10 -5.52 -7.14 -3.05
N VAL A 11 -5.74 -7.47 -4.32
CA VAL A 11 -5.00 -8.56 -4.98
C VAL A 11 -3.57 -8.11 -5.24
N VAL A 12 -2.61 -8.88 -4.75
CA VAL A 12 -1.17 -8.61 -4.91
C VAL A 12 -0.49 -9.55 -5.90
N ASN A 13 -1.10 -10.72 -6.14
CA ASN A 13 -0.56 -11.69 -7.09
C ASN A 13 -1.72 -12.48 -7.72
N VAL A 14 -1.59 -12.79 -9.00
CA VAL A 14 -2.54 -13.61 -9.76
C VAL A 14 -1.79 -14.72 -10.45
N GLY A 15 -2.12 -15.97 -10.12
CA GLY A 15 -1.64 -17.17 -10.78
C GLY A 15 -2.70 -17.78 -11.70
N LEU A 16 -2.39 -18.92 -12.32
CA LEU A 16 -3.29 -19.61 -13.26
C LEU A 16 -4.61 -20.08 -12.60
N LYS A 17 -4.55 -20.52 -11.35
CA LYS A 17 -5.70 -21.07 -10.61
C LYS A 17 -5.91 -20.41 -9.24
N THR A 18 -5.02 -19.53 -8.82
CA THR A 18 -5.04 -18.92 -7.50
C THR A 18 -4.68 -17.45 -7.56
N SER A 19 -5.21 -16.67 -6.63
CA SER A 19 -4.83 -15.27 -6.44
C SER A 19 -4.52 -15.02 -4.96
N ARG A 20 -3.54 -14.15 -4.71
CA ARG A 20 -3.17 -13.76 -3.36
C ARG A 20 -3.75 -12.38 -3.06
N ILE A 21 -4.46 -12.29 -1.94
CA ILE A 21 -5.01 -11.04 -1.42
C ILE A 21 -4.20 -10.62 -0.21
N LEU A 22 -3.73 -9.37 -0.17
CA LEU A 22 -3.20 -8.74 1.02
C LEU A 22 -4.38 -8.13 1.77
N LEU A 23 -4.59 -8.61 2.99
CA LEU A 23 -5.70 -8.15 3.81
C LEU A 23 -5.46 -6.72 4.31
N LEU A 24 -6.54 -5.99 4.53
CA LEU A 24 -6.51 -4.63 5.08
C LEU A 24 -5.78 -4.55 6.43
N ILE A 25 -5.94 -5.57 7.27
CA ILE A 25 -5.33 -5.66 8.60
C ILE A 25 -3.87 -6.09 8.62
N ASP A 26 -3.31 -6.56 7.49
CA ASP A 26 -1.90 -6.98 7.39
C ASP A 26 -0.97 -5.77 7.60
N ILE A 27 0.14 -5.97 8.31
CA ILE A 27 1.12 -4.91 8.62
C ILE A 27 1.76 -4.29 7.38
N ASN A 28 1.80 -5.04 6.27
CA ASN A 28 2.31 -4.55 4.98
C ASN A 28 1.23 -3.83 4.16
N SER A 29 -0.01 -3.82 4.65
CA SER A 29 -1.11 -3.14 3.97
C SER A 29 -1.07 -1.65 4.28
N MET A 30 -0.90 -0.84 3.24
CA MET A 30 -0.95 0.62 3.30
C MET A 30 -1.93 1.12 2.25
N ILE A 31 -3.02 1.72 2.70
CA ILE A 31 -4.15 2.14 1.86
C ILE A 31 -4.38 3.63 2.01
N PRO A 32 -4.27 4.42 0.92
CA PRO A 32 -4.62 5.83 0.93
C PRO A 32 -6.12 6.00 1.18
N ILE A 33 -6.45 6.84 2.14
CA ILE A 33 -7.81 7.07 2.65
C ILE A 33 -8.17 8.55 2.72
N TYR A 34 -9.47 8.80 2.84
CA TYR A 34 -10.05 10.07 3.26
C TYR A 34 -10.91 9.87 4.51
N LEU A 35 -10.83 10.83 5.41
CA LEU A 35 -11.78 11.03 6.50
C LEU A 35 -12.95 11.82 5.92
N THR A 36 -14.15 11.22 5.88
CA THR A 36 -15.25 11.76 5.07
C THR A 36 -15.86 13.07 5.58
N SER A 37 -15.91 13.28 6.90
CA SER A 37 -16.49 14.48 7.50
C SER A 37 -15.50 15.62 7.62
N SER A 38 -14.28 15.31 8.03
CA SER A 38 -13.20 16.30 8.20
C SER A 38 -12.40 16.54 6.90
N ASN A 39 -12.61 15.71 5.88
CA ASN A 39 -12.00 15.79 4.55
C ASN A 39 -10.46 15.76 4.55
N TRP A 40 -9.87 15.06 5.52
CA TRP A 40 -8.42 14.92 5.62
C TRP A 40 -7.92 13.67 4.91
N PRO A 41 -6.89 13.80 4.05
CA PRO A 41 -6.20 12.65 3.49
C PRO A 41 -5.26 12.02 4.52
N ALA A 42 -5.15 10.71 4.48
CA ALA A 42 -4.23 9.94 5.32
C ALA A 42 -3.93 8.58 4.68
N VAL A 43 -3.21 7.72 5.39
CA VAL A 43 -2.97 6.33 5.02
C VAL A 43 -3.39 5.44 6.17
N ALA A 44 -4.24 4.45 5.90
CA ALA A 44 -4.55 3.37 6.82
C ALA A 44 -3.47 2.28 6.69
N GLN A 45 -2.83 1.93 7.81
CA GLN A 45 -1.87 0.83 7.88
C GLN A 45 -2.40 -0.27 8.79
N GLY A 46 -2.36 -1.52 8.32
CA GLY A 46 -2.66 -2.69 9.14
C GLY A 46 -1.64 -2.87 10.27
N GLN A 47 -2.04 -3.57 11.34
CA GLN A 47 -1.21 -3.83 12.51
C GLN A 47 -1.21 -5.31 12.89
N ASN A 48 -1.70 -6.21 12.00
CA ASN A 48 -1.98 -7.62 12.27
C ASN A 48 -2.95 -7.83 13.46
N GLY A 49 -3.82 -6.87 13.70
CA GLY A 49 -4.82 -6.85 14.77
C GLY A 49 -6.15 -6.28 14.30
N ASP A 50 -7.02 -5.98 15.25
CA ASP A 50 -8.39 -5.54 14.97
C ASP A 50 -8.49 -4.05 14.58
N LEU A 51 -7.42 -3.29 14.73
CA LEU A 51 -7.36 -1.85 14.45
C LEU A 51 -6.31 -1.54 13.40
N LEU A 52 -6.55 -0.45 12.67
CA LEU A 52 -5.57 0.11 11.72
C LEU A 52 -4.98 1.39 12.32
N GLU A 53 -3.71 1.60 12.06
CA GLU A 53 -3.05 2.86 12.41
C GLU A 53 -3.25 3.89 11.30
N ILE A 54 -3.41 5.16 11.70
CA ILE A 54 -3.48 6.29 10.78
C ILE A 54 -2.08 6.86 10.61
N LYS A 55 -1.56 6.83 9.40
CA LYS A 55 -0.26 7.39 9.03
C LYS A 55 -0.44 8.63 8.16
N PHE A 56 0.54 9.51 8.20
CA PHE A 56 0.62 10.70 7.35
C PHE A 56 -0.60 11.64 7.45
N LEU A 57 -1.31 11.59 8.57
CA LEU A 57 -2.31 12.58 8.88
C LEU A 57 -1.63 13.91 9.20
N SER A 58 -2.16 15.04 8.69
CA SER A 58 -1.64 16.37 9.02
C SER A 58 -1.68 16.62 10.53
N SER A 59 -0.70 17.37 11.06
CA SER A 59 -0.68 17.80 12.47
C SER A 59 -1.88 18.66 12.85
N ASP A 60 -2.44 19.37 11.87
CA ASP A 60 -3.58 20.26 12.06
C ASP A 60 -4.94 19.55 11.94
N ALA A 61 -4.90 18.26 11.56
CA ALA A 61 -6.12 17.48 11.41
C ALA A 61 -6.72 17.11 12.76
N ILE A 62 -8.01 17.32 12.89
CA ILE A 62 -8.80 16.93 14.06
C ILE A 62 -9.82 15.89 13.61
N PRO A 63 -9.48 14.58 13.63
CA PRO A 63 -10.41 13.53 13.31
C PRO A 63 -11.60 13.53 14.29
N LEU A 64 -12.79 13.28 13.77
CA LEU A 64 -13.97 13.13 14.59
C LEU A 64 -14.17 11.65 14.96
N GLU A 65 -14.39 11.39 16.23
CA GLU A 65 -14.72 10.02 16.68
C GLU A 65 -16.02 9.54 16.03
N GLY A 66 -16.02 8.30 15.52
CA GLY A 66 -17.13 7.73 14.76
C GLY A 66 -17.18 8.14 13.29
N GLU A 67 -16.32 9.03 12.84
CA GLU A 67 -16.21 9.44 11.44
C GLU A 67 -15.92 8.27 10.52
N THR A 68 -16.59 8.22 9.38
CA THR A 68 -16.37 7.19 8.36
C THR A 68 -15.08 7.47 7.60
N VAL A 69 -14.38 6.40 7.28
CA VAL A 69 -13.13 6.42 6.51
C VAL A 69 -13.32 5.63 5.22
N GLU A 70 -12.96 6.24 4.10
CA GLU A 70 -13.08 5.65 2.77
C GLU A 70 -11.76 5.67 2.01
N THR A 71 -11.62 4.80 0.99
CA THR A 71 -10.47 4.84 0.09
C THR A 71 -10.45 6.13 -0.71
N SER A 72 -9.26 6.73 -0.87
CA SER A 72 -9.11 7.98 -1.61
C SER A 72 -8.92 7.82 -3.12
N GLY A 73 -8.63 6.61 -3.58
CA GLY A 73 -8.28 6.35 -4.98
C GLY A 73 -6.85 6.76 -5.37
N HIS A 74 -6.07 7.37 -4.47
CA HIS A 74 -4.69 7.73 -4.74
C HIS A 74 -3.84 6.51 -5.04
N GLY A 75 -2.93 6.65 -6.01
CA GLY A 75 -2.08 5.55 -6.47
C GLY A 75 -2.78 4.55 -7.41
N GLY A 76 -4.06 4.76 -7.77
CA GLY A 76 -4.79 4.00 -8.80
C GLY A 76 -5.01 2.51 -8.52
N ARG A 77 -4.61 2.04 -7.33
CA ARG A 77 -4.72 0.61 -6.95
C ARG A 77 -6.13 0.22 -6.52
N LEU A 78 -6.83 1.13 -5.88
CA LEU A 78 -8.21 0.97 -5.43
C LEU A 78 -9.04 2.14 -5.93
N PRO A 79 -10.31 1.93 -6.33
CA PRO A 79 -11.20 3.05 -6.63
C PRO A 79 -11.48 3.85 -5.35
N PRO A 80 -11.82 5.15 -5.45
CA PRO A 80 -12.25 5.96 -4.31
C PRO A 80 -13.62 5.52 -3.79
N GLY A 81 -13.93 5.86 -2.53
CA GLY A 81 -15.27 5.71 -1.95
C GLY A 81 -15.57 4.30 -1.42
N ILE A 82 -14.59 3.40 -1.30
CA ILE A 82 -14.82 2.12 -0.62
C ILE A 82 -14.69 2.32 0.88
N ASN A 83 -15.73 1.93 1.63
CA ASN A 83 -15.71 2.00 3.08
C ASN A 83 -14.59 1.15 3.67
N VAL A 84 -13.74 1.76 4.50
CA VAL A 84 -12.64 1.13 5.22
C VAL A 84 -13.04 0.85 6.67
N GLY A 85 -13.65 1.83 7.34
CA GLY A 85 -14.00 1.71 8.73
C GLY A 85 -14.43 3.03 9.35
N LYS A 86 -14.31 3.11 10.67
CA LYS A 86 -14.64 4.30 11.47
C LYS A 86 -13.50 4.70 12.37
N ILE A 87 -13.35 6.00 12.58
CA ILE A 87 -12.38 6.55 13.53
C ILE A 87 -12.81 6.19 14.95
N ILE A 88 -11.87 5.70 15.72
CA ILE A 88 -11.99 5.53 17.17
C ILE A 88 -10.85 6.26 17.87
N LYS A 89 -11.12 6.76 19.08
CA LYS A 89 -10.13 7.41 19.93
C LYS A 89 -9.73 6.47 21.05
N SER A 90 -8.43 6.25 21.22
CA SER A 90 -7.88 5.47 22.33
C SER A 90 -7.90 6.29 23.63
N PHE A 91 -7.83 5.62 24.78
CA PHE A 91 -7.64 6.25 26.10
C PHE A 91 -6.39 7.14 26.17
N SER A 92 -5.37 6.84 25.38
CA SER A 92 -4.16 7.66 25.23
C SER A 92 -4.35 8.91 24.37
N GLY A 93 -5.56 9.14 23.82
CA GLY A 93 -5.86 10.25 22.91
C GLY A 93 -5.46 10.00 21.46
N LYS A 94 -4.85 8.87 21.13
CA LYS A 94 -4.45 8.51 19.76
C LYS A 94 -5.65 7.99 18.97
N TYR A 95 -5.71 8.35 17.68
CA TYR A 95 -6.76 7.91 16.78
C TYR A 95 -6.34 6.66 16.01
N TYR A 96 -7.30 5.74 15.84
CA TYR A 96 -7.19 4.51 15.06
C TYR A 96 -8.41 4.36 14.17
N ILE A 97 -8.36 3.43 13.24
CA ILE A 97 -9.52 3.05 12.42
C ILE A 97 -9.94 1.65 12.85
N LYS A 98 -11.21 1.51 13.23
CA LYS A 98 -11.84 0.21 13.39
C LYS A 98 -12.41 -0.22 12.03
N PRO A 99 -11.91 -1.29 11.42
CA PRO A 99 -12.45 -1.78 10.14
C PRO A 99 -13.95 -2.06 10.22
N SER A 100 -14.68 -1.78 9.12
CA SER A 100 -16.09 -2.14 9.03
C SER A 100 -16.31 -3.63 8.79
N VAL A 101 -15.27 -4.33 8.33
CA VAL A 101 -15.30 -5.77 8.05
C VAL A 101 -14.82 -6.54 9.28
N ASP A 102 -15.61 -7.54 9.68
CA ASP A 102 -15.20 -8.52 10.67
C ASP A 102 -14.42 -9.66 9.97
N PHE A 103 -13.10 -9.65 10.12
CA PHE A 103 -12.22 -10.64 9.49
C PHE A 103 -12.34 -12.04 10.07
N GLN A 104 -12.90 -12.19 11.26
CA GLN A 104 -13.09 -13.49 11.91
C GLN A 104 -14.39 -14.19 11.45
N ARG A 105 -15.38 -13.39 11.00
CA ARG A 105 -16.71 -13.90 10.62
C ARG A 105 -17.02 -13.73 9.14
N MET A 106 -16.03 -13.40 8.33
CA MET A 106 -16.18 -13.18 6.91
C MET A 106 -16.40 -14.50 6.17
N THR A 107 -17.55 -14.61 5.49
CA THR A 107 -17.91 -15.84 4.74
C THR A 107 -17.68 -15.68 3.24
N TYR A 108 -17.98 -14.51 2.68
CA TYR A 108 -17.89 -14.25 1.24
C TYR A 108 -17.18 -12.92 0.97
N ILE A 109 -16.39 -12.92 -0.10
CA ILE A 109 -15.74 -11.72 -0.64
C ILE A 109 -16.04 -11.60 -2.13
N SER A 110 -16.08 -10.36 -2.61
CA SER A 110 -16.18 -10.05 -4.03
C SER A 110 -14.86 -9.42 -4.52
N ILE A 111 -14.42 -9.81 -5.69
CA ILE A 111 -13.27 -9.17 -6.35
C ILE A 111 -13.80 -8.15 -7.33
N LEU A 112 -13.51 -6.87 -7.07
CA LEU A 112 -13.73 -5.82 -8.06
C LEU A 112 -12.61 -5.89 -9.08
N THR A 113 -12.98 -6.09 -10.33
CA THR A 113 -12.07 -6.02 -11.47
C THR A 113 -12.28 -4.68 -12.18
N ASN A 114 -11.21 -3.92 -12.33
CA ASN A 114 -11.26 -2.70 -13.13
C ASN A 114 -10.91 -3.07 -14.58
N ASN A 115 -11.92 -3.03 -15.46
CA ASN A 115 -11.76 -3.27 -16.89
C ASN A 115 -11.19 -2.06 -17.65
N GLN A 116 -10.52 -1.13 -16.97
CA GLN A 116 -9.76 -0.11 -17.69
C GLN A 116 -8.63 -0.83 -18.45
N LYS A 117 -8.80 -0.96 -19.76
CA LYS A 117 -7.69 -1.28 -20.67
C LYS A 117 -6.61 -0.23 -20.38
N ILE A 118 -5.54 -0.64 -19.73
CA ILE A 118 -4.35 0.21 -19.57
C ILE A 118 -3.86 0.44 -21.00
N ASN A 119 -4.12 1.62 -21.54
CA ASN A 119 -3.58 2.01 -22.82
C ASN A 119 -2.09 2.27 -22.57
N VAL A 120 -1.24 1.30 -22.86
CA VAL A 120 0.22 1.33 -22.63
C VAL A 120 0.87 2.51 -23.37
N ASN A 121 0.12 3.20 -24.25
CA ASN A 121 0.55 4.38 -24.98
C ASN A 121 0.25 5.71 -24.27
N ASP A 122 -0.33 5.69 -23.08
CA ASP A 122 -0.56 6.92 -22.32
C ASP A 122 0.78 7.47 -21.81
N LYS A 123 1.21 8.60 -22.38
CA LYS A 123 2.44 9.34 -22.06
C LYS A 123 2.60 9.69 -20.57
N LYS A 124 1.56 9.51 -19.75
CA LYS A 124 1.59 9.68 -18.29
C LYS A 124 2.37 8.59 -17.56
N PHE A 125 2.64 7.45 -18.17
CA PHE A 125 3.43 6.35 -17.60
C PHE A 125 4.91 6.36 -17.98
N GLN A 126 5.37 7.32 -18.77
CA GLN A 126 6.79 7.42 -19.14
C GLN A 126 7.71 7.93 -18.01
N GLY A 127 7.17 8.21 -16.83
CA GLY A 127 7.93 8.67 -15.66
C GLY A 127 8.52 7.58 -14.76
N PHE A 128 8.14 6.34 -14.95
CA PHE A 128 8.78 5.21 -14.26
C PHE A 128 9.71 4.51 -15.22
N ALA A 129 10.94 5.02 -15.33
CA ALA A 129 12.02 4.22 -15.90
C ALA A 129 12.07 2.90 -15.09
N PRO A 130 12.08 1.71 -15.75
CA PRO A 130 12.33 0.47 -15.03
C PRO A 130 13.64 0.66 -14.28
N LEU A 131 13.65 0.32 -12.99
CA LEU A 131 14.86 0.28 -12.18
C LEU A 131 15.88 -0.51 -12.99
N GLN A 132 16.83 0.19 -13.64
CA GLN A 132 17.95 -0.46 -14.28
C GLN A 132 18.66 -1.17 -13.15
N ASN A 133 18.75 -2.50 -13.24
CA ASN A 133 19.62 -3.26 -12.38
C ASN A 133 20.96 -2.52 -12.36
N PRO A 134 21.49 -2.13 -11.19
CA PRO A 134 22.78 -1.49 -11.14
C PRO A 134 23.74 -2.41 -11.88
N LYS A 135 24.37 -1.91 -12.94
CA LYS A 135 25.47 -2.64 -13.60
C LYS A 135 26.42 -3.02 -12.48
N PRO A 136 26.86 -4.28 -12.39
CA PRO A 136 27.87 -4.64 -11.42
C PRO A 136 29.02 -3.65 -11.58
N SER A 137 29.28 -2.90 -10.50
CA SER A 137 30.35 -1.92 -10.49
C SER A 137 31.61 -2.59 -10.98
N SER A 138 32.30 -1.98 -11.93
CA SER A 138 33.54 -2.45 -12.58
C SER A 138 34.74 -2.58 -11.61
N ILE A 139 34.48 -2.72 -10.32
CA ILE A 139 35.48 -2.79 -9.24
C ILE A 139 36.01 -4.23 -9.02
N PHE A 140 35.35 -5.25 -9.61
CA PHE A 140 35.87 -6.62 -9.57
C PHE A 140 36.43 -7.06 -10.91
N LYS A 141 37.56 -6.49 -11.31
CA LYS A 141 38.46 -7.12 -12.28
C LYS A 141 39.42 -8.04 -11.52
N GLY A 142 39.17 -9.30 -11.72
CA GLY A 142 40.06 -10.45 -11.68
C GLY A 142 41.16 -10.52 -10.58
N ILE A 143 41.06 -11.58 -9.82
CA ILE A 143 42.19 -12.12 -9.06
C ILE A 143 43.15 -12.75 -10.11
N ASP A 144 44.41 -12.35 -10.13
CA ASP A 144 45.41 -12.99 -10.98
C ASP A 144 45.72 -14.42 -10.48
N SER A 145 46.39 -15.20 -11.28
CA SER A 145 46.75 -16.58 -10.97
C SER A 145 47.65 -16.76 -9.74
N SER A 146 47.99 -15.65 -9.04
CA SER A 146 48.79 -15.64 -7.81
C SER A 146 47.99 -15.16 -6.58
N GLY A 147 46.68 -14.86 -6.71
CA GLY A 147 45.79 -14.50 -5.61
C GLY A 147 45.96 -13.08 -5.07
N LYS A 148 46.62 -12.16 -5.78
CA LYS A 148 46.80 -10.77 -5.36
C LYS A 148 45.88 -9.82 -6.11
N ARG A 149 45.29 -8.87 -5.37
CA ARG A 149 44.41 -7.81 -5.90
C ARG A 149 45.21 -6.75 -6.63
N LYS A 150 44.95 -6.51 -7.91
CA LYS A 150 45.53 -5.42 -8.68
C LYS A 150 44.67 -4.14 -8.46
N ILE A 151 45.27 -3.14 -7.82
CA ILE A 151 44.69 -1.80 -7.69
C ILE A 151 45.37 -0.96 -8.77
N GLU A 152 44.68 -0.63 -9.84
CA GLU A 152 45.09 0.43 -10.77
C GLU A 152 44.55 1.77 -10.25
N ARG A 153 45.47 2.68 -9.91
CA ARG A 153 45.16 4.08 -9.68
C ARG A 153 45.04 4.75 -11.03
N GLU A 154 43.87 5.30 -11.35
CA GLU A 154 43.73 6.26 -12.43
C GLU A 154 44.49 7.53 -12.03
N GLN A 155 45.45 7.91 -12.83
CA GLN A 155 46.08 9.22 -12.83
C GLN A 155 45.35 10.10 -13.83
N ASP A 156 44.89 11.28 -13.34
CA ASP A 156 44.49 12.53 -14.02
C ASP A 156 43.52 12.42 -15.18
#